data_e24d786fe4679699fc608258f254541c
#
_entry.id   e24d786fe4679699fc608258f254541c
#
_cell.length_a   1.000
_cell.length_b   1.000
_cell.length_c   1.000
_cell.angle_alpha   90.00
_cell.angle_beta   90.00
_cell.angle_gamma   90.00
#
_symmetry.space_group_name_H-M   'P 1'
#
loop_
_entity.id
_entity.type
_entity.pdbx_description
1 polymer ?
#
loop_
_entity_poly.entity_id
_entity_poly.type
_entity_poly.pdbx_seq_one_letter_code
_entity_poly.pdbx_strand_id
1 'polypeptide(L)'
;MVKHIIIWTLKTEYSDSEKRAAAEKIKSGLEGLAGKIPGMTDVKVNIDLLPSSNGDVMLDTTFTDEAALKAYQVNPDHVAVATYVRSVVCDRKCVDFEC
;
A
#
# COMPACT_ATOMS: atom_id res chain seq x y z
N MET A 1 -0.24 -19.36 -0.66
CA MET A 1 -0.30 -17.94 -0.22
C MET A 1 0.11 -17.05 -1.37
N VAL A 2 -0.40 -15.85 -1.42
CA VAL A 2 -0.09 -14.88 -2.47
C VAL A 2 0.46 -13.62 -1.82
N LYS A 3 1.58 -13.11 -2.35
CA LYS A 3 2.15 -11.82 -1.95
C LYS A 3 1.70 -10.75 -2.93
N HIS A 4 1.37 -9.59 -2.39
CA HIS A 4 0.99 -8.42 -3.15
C HIS A 4 1.84 -7.25 -2.63
N ILE A 5 2.81 -6.83 -3.46
CA ILE A 5 3.78 -5.79 -3.11
C ILE A 5 3.54 -4.59 -4.01
N ILE A 6 3.43 -3.42 -3.42
CA ILE A 6 3.32 -2.17 -4.17
C ILE A 6 4.38 -1.19 -3.69
N ILE A 7 4.98 -0.48 -4.65
CA ILE A 7 5.91 0.60 -4.38
C ILE A 7 5.33 1.87 -5.01
N TRP A 8 5.16 2.91 -4.21
CA TRP A 8 4.67 4.20 -4.66
C TRP A 8 5.75 5.27 -4.56
N THR A 9 5.72 6.19 -5.52
CA THR A 9 6.45 7.46 -5.44
C THR A 9 5.45 8.57 -5.18
N LEU A 10 5.70 9.36 -4.15
CA LEU A 10 4.84 10.51 -3.82
C LEU A 10 5.07 11.64 -4.81
N LYS A 11 4.09 12.54 -4.93
CA LYS A 11 4.19 13.68 -5.85
C LYS A 11 5.44 14.50 -5.56
N THR A 12 6.21 14.79 -6.61
CA THR A 12 7.51 15.44 -6.48
C THR A 12 7.43 16.91 -6.06
N GLU A 13 6.28 17.55 -6.30
CA GLU A 13 6.04 18.93 -5.88
C GLU A 13 5.82 19.09 -4.37
N TYR A 14 5.61 17.99 -3.65
CA TYR A 14 5.44 18.04 -2.20
C TYR A 14 6.77 18.32 -1.50
N SER A 15 6.72 19.14 -0.44
CA SER A 15 7.84 19.31 0.48
C SER A 15 8.11 18.02 1.26
N ASP A 16 9.26 17.94 1.92
CA ASP A 16 9.60 16.77 2.74
C ASP A 16 8.56 16.53 3.84
N SER A 17 8.06 17.58 4.48
CA SER A 17 7.03 17.46 5.51
C SER A 17 5.69 17.01 4.93
N GLU A 18 5.32 17.46 3.74
CA GLU A 18 4.12 17.03 3.05
C GLU A 18 4.21 15.56 2.64
N LYS A 19 5.39 15.13 2.13
CA LYS A 19 5.63 13.72 1.81
C LYS A 19 5.53 12.85 3.06
N ARG A 20 6.10 13.29 4.17
CA ARG A 20 6.05 12.52 5.43
C ARG A 20 4.61 12.38 5.92
N ALA A 21 3.83 13.44 5.89
CA ALA A 21 2.43 13.42 6.29
C ALA A 21 1.61 12.47 5.40
N ALA A 22 1.83 12.51 4.08
CA ALA A 22 1.15 11.61 3.16
C ALA A 22 1.54 10.14 3.40
N ALA A 23 2.83 9.88 3.59
CA ALA A 23 3.32 8.52 3.87
C ALA A 23 2.71 7.96 5.16
N GLU A 24 2.65 8.74 6.22
CA GLU A 24 2.05 8.33 7.49
C GLU A 24 0.56 8.04 7.34
N LYS A 25 -0.16 8.84 6.56
CA LYS A 25 -1.57 8.63 6.32
C LYS A 25 -1.84 7.38 5.49
N ILE A 26 -1.00 7.09 4.50
CA ILE A 26 -1.06 5.85 3.72
C ILE A 26 -0.84 4.65 4.64
N LYS A 27 0.20 4.70 5.47
CA LYS A 27 0.53 3.62 6.40
C LYS A 27 -0.62 3.37 7.37
N SER A 28 -1.12 4.40 8.01
CA SER A 28 -2.22 4.32 8.97
C SER A 28 -3.49 3.75 8.31
N GLY A 29 -3.83 4.22 7.12
CA GLY A 29 -5.03 3.77 6.41
C GLY A 29 -4.95 2.31 5.99
N LEU A 30 -3.84 1.88 5.39
CA LEU A 30 -3.69 0.51 4.91
C LEU A 30 -3.50 -0.48 6.06
N GLU A 31 -2.66 -0.18 7.04
CA GLU A 31 -2.48 -1.05 8.20
C GLU A 31 -3.75 -1.12 9.06
N GLY A 32 -4.57 -0.08 9.02
CA GLY A 32 -5.87 -0.08 9.68
C GLY A 32 -6.87 -1.07 9.09
N LEU A 33 -6.59 -1.65 7.93
CA LEU A 33 -7.41 -2.69 7.31
C LEU A 33 -7.15 -4.08 7.89
N ALA A 34 -6.13 -4.23 8.74
CA ALA A 34 -5.79 -5.52 9.35
C ALA A 34 -7.01 -6.10 10.08
N GLY A 35 -7.33 -7.35 9.81
CA GLY A 35 -8.48 -8.04 10.39
C GLY A 35 -9.82 -7.70 9.77
N LYS A 36 -9.88 -6.76 8.82
CA LYS A 36 -11.13 -6.33 8.17
C LYS A 36 -11.31 -6.88 6.76
N ILE A 37 -10.26 -7.44 6.18
CA ILE A 37 -10.27 -7.90 4.80
C ILE A 37 -10.23 -9.43 4.79
N PRO A 38 -11.28 -10.10 4.28
CA PRO A 38 -11.28 -11.57 4.21
C PRO A 38 -10.10 -12.08 3.37
N GLY A 39 -9.35 -13.04 3.92
CA GLY A 39 -8.22 -13.66 3.26
C GLY A 39 -6.91 -12.88 3.29
N MET A 40 -6.90 -11.65 3.78
CA MET A 40 -5.66 -10.92 4.00
C MET A 40 -5.07 -11.34 5.36
N THR A 41 -3.93 -12.02 5.33
CA THR A 41 -3.30 -12.58 6.53
C THR A 41 -2.26 -11.66 7.14
N ASP A 42 -1.72 -10.74 6.34
CA ASP A 42 -0.73 -9.78 6.81
C ASP A 42 -0.79 -8.50 5.97
N VAL A 43 -0.56 -7.37 6.62
CA VAL A 43 -0.43 -6.06 5.95
C VAL A 43 0.60 -5.24 6.69
N LYS A 44 1.59 -4.74 5.94
CA LYS A 44 2.62 -3.88 6.48
C LYS A 44 2.97 -2.80 5.45
N VAL A 45 3.11 -1.57 5.92
CA VAL A 45 3.53 -0.45 5.09
C VAL A 45 4.84 0.10 5.63
N ASN A 46 5.86 0.16 4.78
CA ASN A 46 7.18 0.70 5.13
C ASN A 46 7.30 2.09 4.53
N ILE A 47 7.59 3.07 5.37
CA ILE A 47 7.74 4.47 4.97
C ILE A 47 9.12 5.05 5.33
N ASP A 48 9.90 4.35 6.15
CA ASP A 48 11.25 4.76 6.52
C ASP A 48 12.27 3.98 5.68
N LEU A 49 12.24 4.24 4.36
CA LEU A 49 13.10 3.54 3.42
C LEU A 49 14.50 4.15 3.39
N LEU A 50 15.49 3.32 3.03
CA LEU A 50 16.87 3.79 2.91
C LEU A 50 17.02 4.71 1.69
N PRO A 51 18.00 5.64 1.71
CA PRO A 51 18.22 6.57 0.58
C PRO A 51 18.51 5.87 -0.75
N SER A 52 18.95 4.60 -0.72
CA SER A 52 19.18 3.81 -1.92
C SER A 52 17.89 3.37 -2.62
N SER A 53 16.73 3.58 -1.98
CA SER A 53 15.44 3.18 -2.53
C SER A 53 14.97 4.13 -3.61
N ASN A 54 14.29 3.58 -4.64
CA ASN A 54 13.72 4.36 -5.74
C ASN A 54 12.25 4.69 -5.55
N GLY A 55 11.67 4.32 -4.41
CA GLY A 55 10.29 4.63 -4.05
C GLY A 55 10.23 5.26 -2.69
N ASP A 56 9.06 5.76 -2.33
CA ASP A 56 8.84 6.47 -1.07
C ASP A 56 8.04 5.66 -0.05
N VAL A 57 7.14 4.80 -0.52
CA VAL A 57 6.25 4.00 0.33
C VAL A 57 6.14 2.60 -0.27
N MET A 58 6.25 1.58 0.57
CA MET A 58 6.12 0.19 0.16
C MET A 58 5.00 -0.49 0.94
N LEU A 59 4.07 -1.12 0.21
CA LEU A 59 3.06 -1.99 0.78
C LEU A 59 3.51 -3.45 0.64
N ASP A 60 3.46 -4.19 1.74
CA ASP A 60 3.74 -5.63 1.76
C ASP A 60 2.51 -6.33 2.37
N THR A 61 1.76 -7.06 1.53
CA THR A 61 0.55 -7.77 1.95
C THR A 61 0.64 -9.24 1.57
N THR A 62 -0.04 -10.07 2.35
CA THR A 62 -0.15 -11.50 2.09
C THR A 62 -1.63 -11.91 2.11
N PHE A 63 -2.03 -12.71 1.13
CA PHE A 63 -3.40 -13.23 0.99
C PHE A 63 -3.38 -14.75 0.95
N THR A 64 -4.49 -15.36 1.34
CA THR A 64 -4.62 -16.83 1.31
C THR A 64 -4.56 -17.39 -0.10
N ASP A 65 -5.10 -16.66 -1.08
CA ASP A 65 -5.13 -17.05 -2.49
C ASP A 65 -5.38 -15.85 -3.40
N GLU A 66 -5.35 -16.08 -4.69
CA GLU A 66 -5.56 -15.05 -5.69
C GLU A 66 -6.99 -14.49 -5.66
N ALA A 67 -7.97 -15.32 -5.34
CA ALA A 67 -9.37 -14.86 -5.24
C ALA A 67 -9.53 -13.84 -4.11
N ALA A 68 -8.84 -14.05 -2.97
CA ALA A 68 -8.86 -13.10 -1.86
C ALA A 68 -8.22 -11.76 -2.27
N LEU A 69 -7.13 -11.80 -3.03
CA LEU A 69 -6.50 -10.59 -3.56
C LEU A 69 -7.44 -9.82 -4.48
N LYS A 70 -8.12 -10.51 -5.38
CA LYS A 70 -9.09 -9.88 -6.29
C LYS A 70 -10.25 -9.24 -5.53
N ALA A 71 -10.77 -9.92 -4.52
CA ALA A 71 -11.85 -9.40 -3.68
C ALA A 71 -11.40 -8.16 -2.89
N TYR A 72 -10.15 -8.14 -2.43
CA TYR A 72 -9.55 -7.00 -1.74
C TYR A 72 -9.57 -5.75 -2.63
N GLN A 73 -9.25 -5.90 -3.90
CA GLN A 73 -9.14 -4.75 -4.82
C GLN A 73 -10.47 -4.00 -4.99
N VAL A 74 -11.61 -4.65 -4.80
CA VAL A 74 -12.93 -4.05 -4.91
C VAL A 74 -13.64 -3.90 -3.56
N ASN A 75 -12.99 -4.26 -2.46
CA ASN A 75 -13.56 -4.13 -1.12
C ASN A 75 -13.75 -2.65 -0.78
N PRO A 76 -14.94 -2.22 -0.33
CA PRO A 76 -15.21 -0.80 -0.06
C PRO A 76 -14.25 -0.16 0.95
N ASP A 77 -13.83 -0.89 1.97
CA ASP A 77 -12.90 -0.37 2.97
C ASP A 77 -11.53 -0.09 2.35
N HIS A 78 -11.07 -0.99 1.46
CA HIS A 78 -9.83 -0.77 0.72
C HIS A 78 -9.97 0.38 -0.29
N VAL A 79 -11.06 0.42 -1.03
CA VAL A 79 -11.30 1.45 -2.06
C VAL A 79 -11.25 2.85 -1.45
N ALA A 80 -11.81 3.03 -0.25
CA ALA A 80 -11.77 4.31 0.45
C ALA A 80 -10.33 4.78 0.71
N VAL A 81 -9.46 3.88 1.17
CA VAL A 81 -8.04 4.19 1.42
C VAL A 81 -7.31 4.40 0.10
N ALA A 82 -7.54 3.53 -0.89
CA ALA A 82 -6.89 3.61 -2.20
C ALA A 82 -7.19 4.92 -2.93
N THR A 83 -8.38 5.47 -2.75
CA THR A 83 -8.74 6.77 -3.32
C THR A 83 -7.81 7.87 -2.82
N TYR A 84 -7.53 7.88 -1.52
CA TYR A 84 -6.57 8.84 -0.96
C TYR A 84 -5.17 8.60 -1.51
N VAL A 85 -4.72 7.33 -1.52
CA VAL A 85 -3.37 6.99 -2.00
C VAL A 85 -3.17 7.51 -3.43
N ARG A 86 -4.13 7.25 -4.32
CA ARG A 86 -4.06 7.74 -5.70
C ARG A 86 -3.96 9.25 -5.81
N SER A 87 -4.50 9.99 -4.84
CA SER A 87 -4.48 11.44 -4.86
C SER A 87 -3.11 12.04 -4.51
N VAL A 88 -2.20 11.27 -3.90
CA VAL A 88 -0.90 11.78 -3.40
C VAL A 88 0.31 11.13 -4.06
N VAL A 89 0.12 10.16 -4.96
CA VAL A 89 1.24 9.49 -5.63
C VAL A 89 1.32 9.88 -7.11
N CYS A 90 2.54 9.79 -7.67
CA CYS A 90 2.77 10.04 -9.10
C CYS A 90 3.23 8.79 -9.84
N ASP A 91 3.61 7.72 -9.13
CA ASP A 91 4.00 6.45 -9.74
C ASP A 91 3.61 5.29 -8.82
N ARG A 92 3.31 4.15 -9.43
CA ARG A 92 2.92 2.92 -8.74
C ARG A 92 3.49 1.71 -9.49
N LYS A 93 4.18 0.85 -8.76
CA LYS A 93 4.64 -0.44 -9.28
C LYS A 93 4.07 -1.56 -8.42
N CYS A 94 3.61 -2.61 -9.06
CA CYS A 94 2.96 -3.74 -8.37
C CYS A 94 3.64 -5.04 -8.79
N VAL A 95 3.88 -5.91 -7.81
CA VAL A 95 4.36 -7.28 -8.03
C VAL A 95 3.50 -8.22 -7.21
N ASP A 96 2.85 -9.17 -7.90
CA ASP A 96 2.04 -10.20 -7.26
C ASP A 96 2.65 -11.56 -7.59
N PHE A 97 2.82 -12.41 -6.58
CA PHE A 97 3.40 -13.74 -6.81
C PHE A 97 2.97 -14.73 -5.73
N GLU A 98 3.01 -16.01 -6.08
CA GLU A 98 2.79 -17.08 -5.11
C GLU A 98 4.03 -17.37 -4.28
N CYS A 99 3.80 -17.65 -3.03
CA CYS A 99 4.89 -17.94 -2.09
C CYS A 99 4.61 -19.17 -1.21
#